data_b16f0d5cc44600402567de6ee68e0f98
#
_entry.id   b16f0d5cc44600402567de6ee68e0f98
#
_cell.length_a   1.000
_cell.length_b   1.000
_cell.length_c   1.000
_cell.angle_alpha   90.00
_cell.angle_beta   90.00
_cell.angle_gamma   90.00
#
_symmetry.space_group_name_H-M   'P 1'
#
loop_
_entity.id
_entity.type
_entity.pdbx_description
1 polymer ?
#
loop_
_entity_poly.entity_id
_entity_poly.type
_entity_poly.pdbx_seq_one_letter_code
_entity_poly.pdbx_strand_id
1 'polypeptide(L)'
;MAGSQELEPTAALVMGWARDLYKTGCASRFCSRLDLSAGYRMKQECDSICPWYPEVMMNRKWFIRHLATEMLADSHDLCQVIILAAGKSPLALELLEIHPERIASVIETDIAWMEEKQEIYRSVAPGAAEKIRCLHADIYQSKETEQALYGTGMFDPEIPSIIVFEGISYYLSPAISSRILSLFSSESRQNRIILDSLLPCRLVRDDRRYISRGIWRVIHRDCNFRHTITYSPEEMAAMLSTAGCEEIRHHSMDEMERLRTGKSRYFPTGHDGWIRITTARM
;
A
#
# COMPACT_ATOMS: atom_id res chain seq x y z
N MET A 1 -11.58 20.69 -3.00
CA MET A 1 -10.20 21.04 -3.40
C MET A 1 -9.20 21.18 -2.23
N ALA A 2 -9.63 21.25 -0.99
CA ALA A 2 -8.72 21.31 0.18
C ALA A 2 -8.11 19.94 0.56
N GLY A 3 -8.77 18.83 0.30
CA GLY A 3 -8.31 17.50 0.75
C GLY A 3 -7.15 16.88 -0.05
N SER A 4 -6.97 17.23 -1.32
CA SER A 4 -5.93 16.64 -2.15
C SER A 4 -4.52 17.18 -1.84
N GLN A 5 -4.42 18.42 -1.39
CA GLN A 5 -3.14 19.03 -0.99
C GLN A 5 -2.63 18.53 0.39
N GLU A 6 -3.53 18.03 1.24
CA GLU A 6 -3.15 17.59 2.60
C GLU A 6 -2.47 16.22 2.63
N LEU A 7 -2.74 15.33 1.67
CA LEU A 7 -2.15 13.99 1.59
C LEU A 7 -0.84 13.92 0.81
N GLU A 8 -0.58 14.89 -0.03
CA GLU A 8 0.63 14.94 -0.85
C GLU A 8 1.94 14.82 -0.06
N PRO A 9 2.11 15.51 1.09
CA PRO A 9 3.33 15.42 1.86
C PRO A 9 3.65 14.02 2.35
N THR A 10 2.64 13.20 2.72
CA THR A 10 2.88 11.82 3.18
C THR A 10 3.28 10.89 2.04
N ALA A 11 2.68 11.03 0.87
CA ALA A 11 3.06 10.26 -0.31
C ALA A 11 4.50 10.60 -0.74
N ALA A 12 4.85 11.89 -0.74
CA ALA A 12 6.21 12.34 -1.04
C ALA A 12 7.23 11.85 0.01
N LEU A 13 6.86 11.90 1.30
CA LEU A 13 7.67 11.41 2.41
C LEU A 13 8.00 9.91 2.25
N VAL A 14 6.99 9.09 2.02
CA VAL A 14 7.15 7.63 1.86
C VAL A 14 8.03 7.31 0.66
N MET A 15 7.81 7.98 -0.48
CA MET A 15 8.63 7.79 -1.68
C MET A 15 10.05 8.30 -1.48
N GLY A 16 10.24 9.38 -0.72
CA GLY A 16 11.57 9.89 -0.34
C GLY A 16 12.37 8.88 0.49
N TRP A 17 11.74 8.08 1.36
CA TRP A 17 12.39 7.01 2.10
C TRP A 17 12.61 5.74 1.28
N ALA A 18 11.67 5.39 0.40
CA ALA A 18 11.71 4.16 -0.37
C ALA A 18 12.53 4.26 -1.66
N ARG A 19 13.09 5.44 -1.98
CA ARG A 19 13.76 5.73 -3.26
C ARG A 19 14.83 4.70 -3.64
N ASP A 20 15.51 4.15 -2.65
CA ASP A 20 16.58 3.18 -2.86
C ASP A 20 16.09 1.81 -3.39
N LEU A 21 14.79 1.54 -3.34
CA LEU A 21 14.20 0.36 -3.98
C LEU A 21 14.07 0.52 -5.51
N TYR A 22 14.01 1.76 -6.01
CA TYR A 22 13.65 2.07 -7.39
C TYR A 22 14.85 2.61 -8.18
N LYS A 23 15.89 1.78 -8.32
CA LYS A 23 17.15 2.19 -8.99
C LYS A 23 17.21 1.84 -10.49
N THR A 24 16.36 0.93 -10.95
CA THR A 24 16.35 0.43 -12.32
C THR A 24 14.93 0.29 -12.87
N GLY A 25 14.79 0.01 -14.15
CA GLY A 25 13.52 -0.31 -14.79
C GLY A 25 12.54 0.86 -14.93
N CYS A 26 11.28 0.53 -15.18
CA CYS A 26 10.20 1.50 -15.36
C CYS A 26 9.92 2.28 -14.09
N ALA A 27 10.00 1.62 -12.93
CA ALA A 27 9.81 2.26 -11.63
C ALA A 27 10.83 3.38 -11.37
N SER A 28 12.09 3.19 -11.75
CA SER A 28 13.12 4.23 -11.64
C SER A 28 12.81 5.44 -12.52
N ARG A 29 12.42 5.21 -13.79
CA ARG A 29 12.01 6.29 -14.70
C ARG A 29 10.80 7.05 -14.16
N PHE A 30 9.82 6.34 -13.63
CA PHE A 30 8.66 6.94 -12.97
C PHE A 30 9.07 7.81 -11.78
N CYS A 31 9.85 7.26 -10.84
CA CYS A 31 10.30 7.98 -9.65
C CYS A 31 11.14 9.23 -9.97
N SER A 32 11.86 9.24 -11.11
CA SER A 32 12.62 10.42 -11.55
C SER A 32 11.75 11.59 -12.01
N ARG A 33 10.45 11.35 -12.27
CA ARG A 33 9.47 12.37 -12.66
C ARG A 33 8.68 12.95 -11.49
N LEU A 34 8.78 12.32 -10.30
CA LEU A 34 8.02 12.76 -9.13
C LEU A 34 8.65 13.99 -8.49
N ASP A 35 7.83 14.99 -8.20
CA ASP A 35 8.18 16.02 -7.24
C ASP A 35 7.92 15.50 -5.82
N LEU A 36 8.97 15.40 -5.02
CA LEU A 36 8.93 14.96 -3.64
C LEU A 36 9.19 16.11 -2.65
N SER A 37 9.24 17.34 -3.12
CA SER A 37 9.58 18.52 -2.32
C SER A 37 8.61 18.74 -1.15
N ALA A 38 7.33 18.45 -1.34
CA ALA A 38 6.30 18.56 -0.31
C ALA A 38 6.60 17.72 0.95
N GLY A 39 7.30 16.58 0.79
CA GLY A 39 7.69 15.69 1.90
C GLY A 39 9.03 16.01 2.55
N TYR A 40 9.82 16.92 2.00
CA TYR A 40 11.22 17.10 2.41
C TYR A 40 11.39 17.52 3.87
N ARG A 41 10.67 18.54 4.30
CA ARG A 41 10.73 19.02 5.70
C ARG A 41 10.31 17.94 6.68
N MET A 42 9.20 17.29 6.39
CA MET A 42 8.67 16.19 7.22
C MET A 42 9.68 15.04 7.31
N LYS A 43 10.32 14.71 6.18
CA LYS A 43 11.38 13.69 6.13
C LYS A 43 12.54 14.03 7.05
N GLN A 44 13.06 15.26 7.02
CA GLN A 44 14.16 15.69 7.89
C GLN A 44 13.82 15.56 9.38
N GLU A 45 12.61 15.98 9.77
CA GLU A 45 12.17 15.85 11.17
C GLU A 45 12.01 14.39 11.57
N CYS A 46 11.43 13.56 10.72
CA CYS A 46 11.30 12.13 10.99
C CYS A 46 12.65 11.41 11.06
N ASP A 47 13.59 11.75 10.17
CA ASP A 47 14.95 11.20 10.17
C ASP A 47 15.73 11.59 11.44
N SER A 48 15.43 12.73 12.06
CA SER A 48 16.00 13.11 13.35
C SER A 48 15.50 12.25 14.52
N ILE A 49 14.29 11.72 14.42
CA ILE A 49 13.70 10.77 15.39
C ILE A 49 14.29 9.37 15.20
N CYS A 50 14.39 8.95 13.95
CA CYS A 50 14.89 7.61 13.59
C CYS A 50 15.64 7.66 12.25
N PRO A 51 16.99 7.79 12.27
CA PRO A 51 17.80 7.88 11.05
C PRO A 51 17.70 6.67 10.12
N TRP A 52 17.29 5.52 10.63
CA TRP A 52 17.09 4.30 9.87
C TRP A 52 15.61 4.04 9.49
N TYR A 53 14.72 5.04 9.65
CA TYR A 53 13.31 4.90 9.25
C TYR A 53 13.11 4.57 7.75
N PRO A 54 14.01 4.98 6.84
CA PRO A 54 13.97 4.48 5.45
C PRO A 54 13.86 2.95 5.34
N GLU A 55 14.53 2.19 6.23
CA GLU A 55 14.46 0.72 6.24
C GLU A 55 13.06 0.20 6.56
N VAL A 56 12.30 0.92 7.41
CA VAL A 56 10.88 0.61 7.70
C VAL A 56 10.06 0.67 6.42
N MET A 57 10.21 1.75 5.65
CA MET A 57 9.44 1.96 4.43
C MET A 57 9.92 1.06 3.29
N MET A 58 11.21 0.82 3.18
CA MET A 58 11.76 -0.13 2.21
C MET A 58 11.30 -1.56 2.49
N ASN A 59 11.30 -2.00 3.75
CA ASN A 59 10.78 -3.32 4.13
C ASN A 59 9.31 -3.46 3.74
N ARG A 60 8.47 -2.49 4.09
CA ARG A 60 7.04 -2.50 3.77
C ARG A 60 6.78 -2.59 2.27
N LYS A 61 7.35 -1.67 1.50
CA LYS A 61 7.11 -1.60 0.05
C LYS A 61 7.65 -2.82 -0.70
N TRP A 62 8.86 -3.23 -0.35
CA TRP A 62 9.45 -4.42 -0.94
C TRP A 62 8.61 -5.66 -0.66
N PHE A 63 8.12 -5.81 0.57
CA PHE A 63 7.36 -6.99 0.97
C PHE A 63 5.97 -7.04 0.34
N ILE A 64 5.28 -5.90 0.19
CA ILE A 64 4.00 -5.83 -0.55
C ILE A 64 4.22 -6.26 -2.00
N ARG A 65 5.26 -5.73 -2.67
CA ARG A 65 5.63 -6.16 -4.02
C ARG A 65 5.94 -7.66 -4.08
N HIS A 66 6.74 -8.16 -3.14
CA HIS A 66 7.11 -9.57 -3.07
C HIS A 66 5.87 -10.47 -2.95
N LEU A 67 4.96 -10.18 -2.05
CA LEU A 67 3.71 -10.92 -1.89
C LEU A 67 2.84 -10.88 -3.16
N ALA A 68 2.66 -9.70 -3.77
CA ALA A 68 1.91 -9.57 -5.01
C ALA A 68 2.56 -10.38 -6.15
N THR A 69 3.91 -10.37 -6.23
CA THR A 69 4.67 -11.16 -7.21
C THR A 69 4.48 -12.66 -6.99
N GLU A 70 4.55 -13.15 -5.74
CA GLU A 70 4.28 -14.56 -5.42
C GLU A 70 2.85 -14.94 -5.78
N MET A 71 1.86 -14.11 -5.41
CA MET A 71 0.46 -14.35 -5.75
C MET A 71 0.21 -14.44 -7.26
N LEU A 72 0.88 -13.60 -8.05
CA LEU A 72 0.81 -13.64 -9.52
C LEU A 72 1.51 -14.90 -10.09
N ALA A 73 2.64 -15.29 -9.52
CA ALA A 73 3.36 -16.48 -9.96
C ALA A 73 2.57 -17.78 -9.67
N ASP A 74 1.88 -17.82 -8.52
CA ASP A 74 1.06 -18.96 -8.09
C ASP A 74 -0.29 -19.06 -8.83
N SER A 75 -0.72 -17.98 -9.48
CA SER A 75 -1.98 -17.98 -10.22
C SER A 75 -1.83 -18.73 -11.53
N HIS A 76 -2.79 -19.63 -11.83
CA HIS A 76 -2.90 -20.28 -13.13
C HIS A 76 -3.63 -19.41 -14.16
N ASP A 77 -4.50 -18.52 -13.70
CA ASP A 77 -5.32 -17.64 -14.51
C ASP A 77 -4.76 -16.22 -14.57
N LEU A 78 -5.24 -15.44 -15.54
CA LEU A 78 -5.00 -14.00 -15.57
C LEU A 78 -5.64 -13.37 -14.33
N CYS A 79 -4.92 -12.45 -13.71
CA CYS A 79 -5.38 -11.67 -12.57
C CYS A 79 -5.53 -10.20 -12.93
N GLN A 80 -6.40 -9.50 -12.25
CA GLN A 80 -6.37 -8.06 -12.20
C GLN A 80 -5.76 -7.61 -10.86
N VAL A 81 -5.09 -6.46 -10.86
CA VAL A 81 -4.49 -5.88 -9.66
C VAL A 81 -5.21 -4.57 -9.35
N ILE A 82 -5.68 -4.43 -8.13
CA ILE A 82 -6.41 -3.23 -7.69
C ILE A 82 -5.64 -2.61 -6.53
N ILE A 83 -5.13 -1.40 -6.74
CA ILE A 83 -4.34 -0.68 -5.74
C ILE A 83 -5.16 0.49 -5.24
N LEU A 84 -5.62 0.39 -4.00
CA LEU A 84 -6.47 1.39 -3.37
C LEU A 84 -5.62 2.42 -2.62
N ALA A 85 -5.95 3.70 -2.79
CA ALA A 85 -5.15 4.82 -2.29
C ALA A 85 -3.68 4.73 -2.75
N ALA A 86 -3.48 4.54 -4.05
CA ALA A 86 -2.19 4.19 -4.67
C ALA A 86 -1.12 5.27 -4.53
N GLY A 87 -1.48 6.52 -4.27
CA GLY A 87 -0.54 7.63 -4.11
C GLY A 87 0.49 7.69 -5.23
N LYS A 88 1.73 7.97 -4.84
CA LYS A 88 2.89 8.04 -5.75
C LYS A 88 3.63 6.70 -5.89
N SER A 89 3.04 5.57 -5.53
CA SER A 89 3.69 4.25 -5.61
C SER A 89 3.83 3.78 -7.06
N PRO A 90 4.99 3.26 -7.50
CA PRO A 90 5.17 2.67 -8.84
C PRO A 90 4.82 1.18 -8.91
N LEU A 91 4.11 0.63 -7.92
CA LEU A 91 3.86 -0.81 -7.79
C LEU A 91 3.26 -1.42 -9.05
N ALA A 92 2.32 -0.72 -9.72
CA ALA A 92 1.73 -1.17 -10.98
C ALA A 92 2.79 -1.45 -12.06
N LEU A 93 3.76 -0.54 -12.22
CA LEU A 93 4.84 -0.71 -13.20
C LEU A 93 5.77 -1.88 -12.84
N GLU A 94 6.09 -2.03 -11.55
CA GLU A 94 6.95 -3.12 -11.08
C GLU A 94 6.32 -4.50 -11.35
N LEU A 95 5.03 -4.64 -11.05
CA LEU A 95 4.32 -5.90 -11.28
C LEU A 95 4.17 -6.24 -12.77
N LEU A 96 3.87 -5.24 -13.61
CA LEU A 96 3.79 -5.42 -15.06
C LEU A 96 5.15 -5.67 -15.71
N GLU A 97 6.24 -5.18 -15.12
CA GLU A 97 7.61 -5.45 -15.61
C GLU A 97 8.04 -6.89 -15.29
N ILE A 98 7.53 -7.47 -14.17
CA ILE A 98 7.87 -8.83 -13.72
C ILE A 98 6.95 -9.89 -14.35
N HIS A 99 5.64 -9.61 -14.36
CA HIS A 99 4.59 -10.57 -14.78
C HIS A 99 3.61 -9.99 -15.81
N PRO A 100 4.07 -9.47 -16.96
CA PRO A 100 3.17 -8.85 -17.93
C PRO A 100 2.12 -9.81 -18.49
N GLU A 101 2.42 -11.11 -18.54
CA GLU A 101 1.54 -12.15 -19.06
C GLU A 101 0.51 -12.64 -18.05
N ARG A 102 0.68 -12.35 -16.76
CA ARG A 102 -0.24 -12.76 -15.69
C ARG A 102 -1.25 -11.70 -15.33
N ILE A 103 -1.04 -10.46 -15.77
CA ILE A 103 -1.87 -9.33 -15.41
C ILE A 103 -2.75 -8.94 -16.60
N ALA A 104 -4.06 -9.08 -16.42
CA ALA A 104 -5.07 -8.61 -17.37
C ALA A 104 -5.14 -7.08 -17.35
N SER A 105 -5.29 -6.51 -16.16
CA SER A 105 -5.39 -5.07 -15.92
C SER A 105 -4.85 -4.67 -14.55
N VAL A 106 -4.45 -3.42 -14.42
CA VAL A 106 -4.15 -2.79 -13.13
C VAL A 106 -5.02 -1.55 -12.98
N ILE A 107 -5.73 -1.45 -11.87
CA ILE A 107 -6.57 -0.31 -11.56
C ILE A 107 -6.05 0.32 -10.27
N GLU A 108 -5.66 1.58 -10.34
CA GLU A 108 -5.23 2.37 -9.21
C GLU A 108 -6.27 3.42 -8.88
N THR A 109 -6.62 3.56 -7.61
CA THR A 109 -7.53 4.61 -7.16
C THR A 109 -6.86 5.52 -6.14
N ASP A 110 -7.14 6.81 -6.21
CA ASP A 110 -6.77 7.79 -5.17
C ASP A 110 -7.62 9.04 -5.31
N ILE A 111 -7.68 9.87 -4.27
CA ILE A 111 -8.37 11.16 -4.29
C ILE A 111 -7.56 12.26 -4.99
N ALA A 112 -6.29 12.01 -5.31
CA ALA A 112 -5.40 12.99 -5.93
C ALA A 112 -4.43 12.32 -6.92
N TRP A 113 -3.87 13.09 -7.87
CA TRP A 113 -2.75 12.70 -8.72
C TRP A 113 -3.03 11.68 -9.81
N MET A 114 -4.20 11.17 -9.95
CA MET A 114 -4.45 10.03 -10.83
C MET A 114 -4.28 10.36 -12.30
N GLU A 115 -4.67 11.55 -12.74
CA GLU A 115 -4.46 11.99 -14.13
C GLU A 115 -2.97 12.19 -14.43
N GLU A 116 -2.25 12.90 -13.55
CA GLU A 116 -0.80 13.12 -13.69
C GLU A 116 -0.03 11.81 -13.65
N LYS A 117 -0.40 10.91 -12.74
CA LYS A 117 0.19 9.58 -12.64
C LYS A 117 0.01 8.78 -13.93
N GLN A 118 -1.19 8.82 -14.51
CA GLN A 118 -1.48 8.16 -15.79
C GLN A 118 -0.63 8.75 -16.93
N GLU A 119 -0.42 10.06 -16.94
CA GLU A 119 0.44 10.72 -17.96
C GLU A 119 1.91 10.30 -17.80
N ILE A 120 2.42 10.26 -16.57
CA ILE A 120 3.77 9.76 -16.30
C ILE A 120 3.90 8.32 -16.77
N TYR A 121 2.93 7.45 -16.50
CA TYR A 121 2.94 6.05 -16.96
C TYR A 121 3.01 5.95 -18.48
N ARG A 122 2.18 6.72 -19.21
CA ARG A 122 2.24 6.78 -20.68
C ARG A 122 3.59 7.24 -21.20
N SER A 123 4.21 8.19 -20.50
CA SER A 123 5.54 8.72 -20.89
C SER A 123 6.68 7.74 -20.67
N VAL A 124 6.69 7.01 -19.53
CA VAL A 124 7.85 6.19 -19.13
C VAL A 124 7.75 4.73 -19.55
N ALA A 125 6.52 4.22 -19.74
CA ALA A 125 6.24 2.83 -20.06
C ALA A 125 4.94 2.69 -20.87
N PRO A 126 4.86 3.17 -22.13
CA PRO A 126 3.61 3.23 -22.90
C PRO A 126 2.92 1.87 -23.03
N GLY A 127 3.65 0.78 -23.27
CA GLY A 127 3.06 -0.56 -23.35
C GLY A 127 2.45 -1.04 -22.05
N ALA A 128 3.07 -0.77 -20.89
CA ALA A 128 2.49 -1.09 -19.60
C ALA A 128 1.28 -0.19 -19.29
N ALA A 129 1.34 1.08 -19.71
CA ALA A 129 0.28 2.06 -19.46
C ALA A 129 -1.06 1.69 -20.12
N GLU A 130 -1.07 0.88 -21.17
CA GLU A 130 -2.29 0.35 -21.81
C GLU A 130 -3.08 -0.55 -20.86
N LYS A 131 -2.39 -1.28 -19.97
CA LYS A 131 -2.98 -2.15 -18.96
C LYS A 131 -3.28 -1.41 -17.63
N ILE A 132 -2.86 -0.15 -17.47
CA ILE A 132 -3.05 0.60 -16.22
C ILE A 132 -4.15 1.64 -16.40
N ARG A 133 -5.05 1.71 -15.41
CA ARG A 133 -6.03 2.78 -15.27
C ARG A 133 -5.91 3.44 -13.91
N CYS A 134 -5.60 4.74 -13.92
CA CYS A 134 -5.58 5.57 -12.72
C CYS A 134 -6.91 6.31 -12.60
N LEU A 135 -7.61 6.17 -11.47
CA LEU A 135 -8.95 6.69 -11.23
C LEU A 135 -8.97 7.62 -10.03
N HIS A 136 -9.60 8.76 -10.21
CA HIS A 136 -9.99 9.58 -9.06
C HIS A 136 -11.17 8.93 -8.35
N ALA A 137 -10.99 8.50 -7.10
CA ALA A 137 -12.05 7.97 -6.26
C ALA A 137 -11.73 8.17 -4.77
N ASP A 138 -12.72 8.58 -4.00
CA ASP A 138 -12.62 8.70 -2.56
C ASP A 138 -12.98 7.36 -1.90
N ILE A 139 -11.98 6.69 -1.35
CA ILE A 139 -12.14 5.39 -0.69
C ILE A 139 -13.11 5.43 0.51
N TYR A 140 -13.34 6.60 1.12
CA TYR A 140 -14.36 6.77 2.15
C TYR A 140 -15.79 6.64 1.60
N GLN A 141 -15.94 6.81 0.29
CA GLN A 141 -17.20 6.72 -0.42
C GLN A 141 -17.23 5.44 -1.26
N SER A 142 -17.51 4.30 -0.63
CA SER A 142 -17.46 2.98 -1.28
C SER A 142 -18.28 2.90 -2.58
N LYS A 143 -19.42 3.61 -2.65
CA LYS A 143 -20.23 3.65 -3.88
C LYS A 143 -19.53 4.39 -5.03
N GLU A 144 -18.82 5.47 -4.75
CA GLU A 144 -18.02 6.16 -5.77
C GLU A 144 -16.87 5.26 -6.25
N THR A 145 -16.19 4.60 -5.32
CA THR A 145 -15.13 3.63 -5.65
C THR A 145 -15.68 2.51 -6.52
N GLU A 146 -16.82 1.93 -6.17
CA GLU A 146 -17.49 0.89 -6.96
C GLU A 146 -17.82 1.39 -8.36
N GLN A 147 -18.50 2.54 -8.47
CA GLN A 147 -18.86 3.15 -9.76
C GLN A 147 -17.62 3.47 -10.60
N ALA A 148 -16.55 3.97 -9.99
CA ALA A 148 -15.31 4.23 -10.68
C ALA A 148 -14.68 2.95 -11.23
N LEU A 149 -14.63 1.87 -10.45
CA LEU A 149 -14.11 0.57 -10.88
C LEU A 149 -14.89 0.03 -12.08
N TYR A 150 -16.21 -0.10 -11.95
CA TYR A 150 -17.07 -0.63 -13.05
C TYR A 150 -17.09 0.29 -14.27
N GLY A 151 -17.01 1.61 -14.06
CA GLY A 151 -16.99 2.61 -15.15
C GLY A 151 -15.74 2.57 -16.04
N THR A 152 -14.68 1.86 -15.63
CA THR A 152 -13.45 1.75 -16.44
C THR A 152 -13.61 0.86 -17.67
N GLY A 153 -14.53 -0.11 -17.63
CA GLY A 153 -14.57 -1.22 -18.57
C GLY A 153 -13.36 -2.18 -18.50
N MET A 154 -12.49 -2.00 -17.49
CA MET A 154 -11.30 -2.84 -17.24
C MET A 154 -11.44 -3.73 -16.01
N PHE A 155 -12.36 -3.40 -15.11
CA PHE A 155 -12.69 -4.22 -13.94
C PHE A 155 -13.71 -5.28 -14.34
N ASP A 156 -13.36 -6.53 -14.10
CA ASP A 156 -14.25 -7.69 -14.31
C ASP A 156 -14.32 -8.48 -12.99
N PRO A 157 -15.48 -8.57 -12.33
CA PRO A 157 -15.63 -9.28 -11.07
C PRO A 157 -15.39 -10.81 -11.20
N GLU A 158 -15.44 -11.35 -12.41
CA GLU A 158 -15.19 -12.77 -12.67
C GLU A 158 -13.70 -13.10 -12.78
N ILE A 159 -12.84 -12.09 -12.96
CA ILE A 159 -11.38 -12.27 -12.99
C ILE A 159 -10.81 -12.17 -11.57
N PRO A 160 -9.98 -13.15 -11.12
CA PRO A 160 -9.33 -13.09 -9.83
C PRO A 160 -8.58 -11.78 -9.63
N SER A 161 -8.77 -11.16 -8.46
CA SER A 161 -8.17 -9.86 -8.14
C SER A 161 -7.12 -9.97 -7.01
N ILE A 162 -6.00 -9.27 -7.17
CA ILE A 162 -5.09 -8.97 -6.07
C ILE A 162 -5.35 -7.53 -5.62
N ILE A 163 -5.91 -7.38 -4.43
CA ILE A 163 -6.32 -6.09 -3.87
C ILE A 163 -5.25 -5.63 -2.87
N VAL A 164 -4.70 -4.44 -3.10
CA VAL A 164 -3.62 -3.87 -2.28
C VAL A 164 -4.12 -2.64 -1.56
N PHE A 165 -4.03 -2.66 -0.22
CA PHE A 165 -4.24 -1.53 0.68
C PHE A 165 -2.89 -1.13 1.28
N GLU A 166 -2.17 -0.24 0.64
CA GLU A 166 -0.89 0.25 1.16
C GLU A 166 -1.03 1.66 1.71
N GLY A 167 -0.74 1.81 3.00
CA GLY A 167 -0.62 3.14 3.60
C GLY A 167 -1.95 3.80 3.93
N ILE A 168 -3.07 3.07 3.96
CA ILE A 168 -4.41 3.63 4.11
C ILE A 168 -5.22 3.02 5.27
N SER A 169 -5.01 1.76 5.63
CA SER A 169 -5.85 1.04 6.59
C SER A 169 -5.95 1.76 7.95
N TYR A 170 -4.89 2.40 8.39
CA TYR A 170 -4.84 3.12 9.66
C TYR A 170 -5.54 4.50 9.64
N TYR A 171 -6.08 4.91 8.52
CA TYR A 171 -6.97 6.06 8.40
C TYR A 171 -8.44 5.65 8.31
N LEU A 172 -8.73 4.38 8.01
CA LEU A 172 -10.07 3.86 7.78
C LEU A 172 -10.62 3.18 9.05
N SER A 173 -11.86 3.53 9.44
CA SER A 173 -12.53 2.77 10.49
C SER A 173 -12.78 1.32 10.05
N PRO A 174 -12.90 0.35 10.99
CA PRO A 174 -13.22 -1.03 10.65
C PRO A 174 -14.46 -1.17 9.77
N ALA A 175 -15.48 -0.36 10.01
CA ALA A 175 -16.72 -0.36 9.22
C ALA A 175 -16.50 0.10 7.78
N ILE A 176 -15.63 1.10 7.56
CA ILE A 176 -15.28 1.56 6.21
C ILE A 176 -14.43 0.50 5.52
N SER A 177 -13.41 -0.04 6.20
CA SER A 177 -12.56 -1.10 5.64
C SER A 177 -13.37 -2.32 5.22
N SER A 178 -14.28 -2.81 6.08
CA SER A 178 -15.16 -3.94 5.74
C SER A 178 -16.06 -3.64 4.55
N ARG A 179 -16.60 -2.42 4.46
CA ARG A 179 -17.46 -2.03 3.32
C ARG A 179 -16.68 -1.99 2.00
N ILE A 180 -15.44 -1.51 2.02
CA ILE A 180 -14.60 -1.49 0.82
C ILE A 180 -14.22 -2.92 0.42
N LEU A 181 -13.83 -3.75 1.39
CA LEU A 181 -13.51 -5.15 1.13
C LEU A 181 -14.70 -5.90 0.51
N SER A 182 -15.93 -5.62 0.98
CA SER A 182 -17.12 -6.27 0.41
C SER A 182 -17.36 -5.98 -1.06
N LEU A 183 -16.76 -4.93 -1.65
CA LEU A 183 -16.83 -4.68 -3.10
C LEU A 183 -16.12 -5.77 -3.92
N PHE A 184 -15.19 -6.48 -3.28
CA PHE A 184 -14.38 -7.53 -3.92
C PHE A 184 -14.80 -8.94 -3.48
N SER A 185 -15.90 -9.06 -2.79
CA SER A 185 -16.47 -10.37 -2.43
C SER A 185 -16.88 -11.11 -3.70
N SER A 186 -16.40 -12.33 -3.86
CA SER A 186 -16.75 -13.18 -5.00
C SER A 186 -17.14 -14.58 -4.55
N GLU A 187 -18.05 -15.24 -5.29
CA GLU A 187 -18.46 -16.61 -5.00
C GLU A 187 -17.30 -17.60 -5.21
N SER A 188 -16.40 -17.31 -6.13
CA SER A 188 -15.23 -18.15 -6.45
C SER A 188 -14.14 -18.12 -5.36
N ARG A 189 -14.16 -17.14 -4.44
CA ARG A 189 -13.17 -16.94 -3.38
C ARG A 189 -11.72 -16.96 -3.85
N GLN A 190 -11.46 -16.42 -5.03
CA GLN A 190 -10.11 -16.39 -5.62
C GLN A 190 -9.41 -15.05 -5.43
N ASN A 191 -10.11 -14.07 -4.90
CA ASN A 191 -9.53 -12.75 -4.64
C ASN A 191 -8.56 -12.83 -3.46
N ARG A 192 -7.44 -12.14 -3.59
CA ARG A 192 -6.38 -12.06 -2.58
C ARG A 192 -6.19 -10.63 -2.14
N ILE A 193 -5.96 -10.44 -0.85
CA ILE A 193 -5.79 -9.14 -0.22
C ILE A 193 -4.40 -9.04 0.36
N ILE A 194 -3.77 -7.88 0.17
CA ILE A 194 -2.54 -7.46 0.83
C ILE A 194 -2.82 -6.11 1.47
N LEU A 195 -2.71 -6.01 2.78
CA LEU A 195 -2.89 -4.75 3.48
C LEU A 195 -1.81 -4.53 4.55
N ASP A 196 -1.41 -3.30 4.76
CA ASP A 196 -0.58 -2.92 5.90
C ASP A 196 -1.42 -2.34 7.03
N SER A 197 -0.97 -2.48 8.26
CA SER A 197 -1.61 -1.92 9.45
C SER A 197 -0.58 -1.51 10.49
N LEU A 198 -1.01 -0.64 11.41
CA LEU A 198 -0.21 -0.24 12.56
C LEU A 198 -0.59 -1.07 13.79
N LEU A 199 0.41 -1.55 14.51
CA LEU A 199 0.21 -2.20 15.80
C LEU A 199 -0.10 -1.17 16.91
N PRO A 200 -0.97 -1.53 17.86
CA PRO A 200 -1.08 -0.81 19.12
C PRO A 200 0.28 -0.73 19.83
N CYS A 201 0.61 0.45 20.36
CA CYS A 201 1.90 0.65 21.04
C CYS A 201 2.18 -0.36 22.15
N ARG A 202 1.15 -0.92 22.80
CA ARG A 202 1.32 -1.95 23.85
C ARG A 202 1.96 -3.24 23.32
N LEU A 203 1.82 -3.53 22.02
CA LEU A 203 2.38 -4.72 21.37
C LEU A 203 3.79 -4.50 20.82
N VAL A 204 4.25 -3.26 20.83
CA VAL A 204 5.62 -2.88 20.41
C VAL A 204 6.52 -2.82 21.63
N ARG A 205 7.76 -3.31 21.50
CA ARG A 205 8.77 -3.26 22.56
C ARG A 205 8.96 -1.83 23.08
N ASP A 206 9.08 -1.68 24.39
CA ASP A 206 9.02 -0.38 25.09
C ASP A 206 10.03 0.64 24.56
N ASP A 207 11.25 0.20 24.33
CA ASP A 207 12.34 1.03 23.82
C ASP A 207 12.19 1.41 22.32
N ARG A 208 11.17 0.93 21.63
CA ARG A 208 10.85 1.26 20.24
C ARG A 208 9.60 2.14 20.09
N ARG A 209 8.75 2.21 21.10
CA ARG A 209 7.48 2.94 21.06
C ARG A 209 7.65 4.44 20.75
N TYR A 210 8.77 5.03 21.19
CA TYR A 210 9.02 6.44 20.95
C TYR A 210 9.16 6.78 19.46
N ILE A 211 9.68 5.84 18.65
CA ILE A 211 9.87 6.02 17.20
C ILE A 211 8.50 6.19 16.54
N SER A 212 7.64 5.19 16.66
CA SER A 212 6.31 5.24 16.07
C SER A 212 5.54 6.48 16.52
N ARG A 213 5.50 6.75 17.84
CA ARG A 213 4.81 7.94 18.39
C ARG A 213 5.36 9.26 17.86
N GLY A 214 6.70 9.36 17.73
CA GLY A 214 7.36 10.57 17.24
C GLY A 214 7.04 10.82 15.76
N ILE A 215 7.19 9.81 14.93
CA ILE A 215 6.88 9.89 13.50
C ILE A 215 5.40 10.27 13.27
N TRP A 216 4.46 9.60 13.94
CA TRP A 216 3.03 9.91 13.80
C TRP A 216 2.67 11.29 14.32
N ARG A 217 3.36 11.80 15.34
CA ARG A 217 3.18 13.20 15.80
C ARG A 217 3.55 14.21 14.70
N VAL A 218 4.65 13.97 13.98
CA VAL A 218 5.05 14.82 12.85
C VAL A 218 4.00 14.76 11.74
N ILE A 219 3.61 13.55 11.32
CA ILE A 219 2.60 13.35 10.26
C ILE A 219 1.25 14.00 10.63
N HIS A 220 0.75 13.77 11.84
CA HIS A 220 -0.53 14.34 12.30
C HIS A 220 -0.51 15.86 12.28
N ARG A 221 0.59 16.47 12.74
CA ARG A 221 0.74 17.92 12.77
C ARG A 221 0.72 18.51 11.36
N ASP A 222 1.47 17.91 10.44
CA ASP A 222 1.73 18.50 9.11
C ASP A 222 0.63 18.15 8.10
N CYS A 223 -0.12 17.07 8.31
CA CYS A 223 -1.20 16.61 7.42
C CYS A 223 -2.59 16.77 8.03
N ASN A 224 -2.72 17.47 9.17
CA ASN A 224 -4.00 17.72 9.85
C ASN A 224 -4.83 16.45 10.16
N PHE A 225 -4.18 15.30 10.30
CA PHE A 225 -4.84 14.08 10.73
C PHE A 225 -5.02 14.09 12.25
N ARG A 226 -6.22 13.73 12.71
CA ARG A 226 -6.51 13.71 14.14
C ARG A 226 -6.20 12.39 14.82
N HIS A 227 -6.39 11.28 14.13
CA HIS A 227 -6.24 9.95 14.69
C HIS A 227 -5.72 8.95 13.68
N THR A 228 -4.91 8.00 14.15
CA THR A 228 -4.59 6.76 13.46
C THR A 228 -5.22 5.59 14.19
N ILE A 229 -5.76 4.67 13.43
CA ILE A 229 -6.34 3.43 13.93
C ILE A 229 -5.22 2.39 13.97
N THR A 230 -5.17 1.63 15.04
CA THR A 230 -4.21 0.55 15.22
C THR A 230 -4.95 -0.76 15.40
N TYR A 231 -4.39 -1.83 14.87
CA TYR A 231 -4.98 -3.16 14.96
C TYR A 231 -3.97 -4.14 15.55
N SER A 232 -4.37 -4.89 16.57
CA SER A 232 -3.67 -6.13 16.90
C SER A 232 -3.90 -7.16 15.78
N PRO A 233 -3.08 -8.23 15.67
CA PRO A 233 -3.34 -9.29 14.72
C PRO A 233 -4.75 -9.88 14.85
N GLU A 234 -5.23 -10.04 16.08
CA GLU A 234 -6.54 -10.60 16.38
C GLU A 234 -7.67 -9.64 15.94
N GLU A 235 -7.53 -8.34 16.21
CA GLU A 235 -8.49 -7.31 15.77
C GLU A 235 -8.55 -7.23 14.25
N MET A 236 -7.40 -7.32 13.57
CA MET A 236 -7.32 -7.33 12.11
C MET A 236 -7.94 -8.60 11.53
N ALA A 237 -7.63 -9.76 12.10
CA ALA A 237 -8.23 -11.03 11.68
C ALA A 237 -9.75 -11.03 11.86
N ALA A 238 -10.26 -10.53 12.97
CA ALA A 238 -11.70 -10.41 13.22
C ALA A 238 -12.38 -9.50 12.20
N MET A 239 -11.78 -8.35 11.87
CA MET A 239 -12.31 -7.43 10.85
C MET A 239 -12.35 -8.08 9.47
N LEU A 240 -11.28 -8.75 9.05
CA LEU A 240 -11.19 -9.45 7.77
C LEU A 240 -12.18 -10.63 7.70
N SER A 241 -12.29 -11.43 8.76
CA SER A 241 -13.27 -12.53 8.81
C SER A 241 -14.71 -12.02 8.73
N THR A 242 -15.01 -10.87 9.35
CA THR A 242 -16.33 -10.24 9.23
C THR A 242 -16.62 -9.78 7.80
N ALA A 243 -15.59 -9.43 7.04
CA ALA A 243 -15.70 -9.09 5.62
C ALA A 243 -15.73 -10.34 4.70
N GLY A 244 -15.72 -11.55 5.26
CA GLY A 244 -15.76 -12.82 4.50
C GLY A 244 -14.40 -13.37 4.09
N CYS A 245 -13.31 -12.80 4.60
CA CYS A 245 -11.98 -13.27 4.28
C CYS A 245 -11.59 -14.53 5.07
N GLU A 246 -10.80 -15.39 4.43
CA GLU A 246 -10.24 -16.63 4.97
C GLU A 246 -8.70 -16.63 4.77
N GLU A 247 -8.01 -17.65 5.29
CA GLU A 247 -6.56 -17.84 5.16
C GLU A 247 -5.73 -16.62 5.57
N ILE A 248 -6.15 -15.96 6.65
CA ILE A 248 -5.54 -14.74 7.13
C ILE A 248 -4.16 -15.02 7.71
N ARG A 249 -3.12 -14.33 7.21
CA ARG A 249 -1.73 -14.44 7.69
C ARG A 249 -1.17 -13.06 7.99
N HIS A 250 -0.44 -12.96 9.09
CA HIS A 250 0.18 -11.71 9.53
C HIS A 250 1.70 -11.82 9.42
N HIS A 251 2.30 -10.85 8.76
CA HIS A 251 3.75 -10.75 8.54
C HIS A 251 4.32 -9.60 9.37
N SER A 252 5.40 -9.88 10.08
CA SER A 252 6.07 -8.92 10.97
C SER A 252 7.25 -8.23 10.29
N MET A 253 7.71 -7.12 10.86
CA MET A 253 8.83 -6.36 10.29
C MET A 253 10.16 -7.12 10.31
N ASP A 254 10.38 -8.02 11.27
CA ASP A 254 11.55 -8.91 11.29
C ASP A 254 11.54 -9.91 10.13
N GLU A 255 10.36 -10.46 9.79
CA GLU A 255 10.18 -11.30 8.62
C GLU A 255 10.43 -10.52 7.34
N MET A 256 9.86 -9.33 7.20
CA MET A 256 10.06 -8.46 6.04
C MET A 256 11.54 -8.11 5.83
N GLU A 257 12.23 -7.71 6.91
CA GLU A 257 13.66 -7.37 6.84
C GLU A 257 14.50 -8.58 6.47
N ARG A 258 14.25 -9.72 7.11
CA ARG A 258 15.00 -10.96 6.86
C ARG A 258 14.84 -11.43 5.42
N LEU A 259 13.63 -11.41 4.87
CA LEU A 259 13.38 -11.82 3.49
C LEU A 259 14.00 -10.83 2.49
N ARG A 260 13.94 -9.52 2.76
CA ARG A 260 14.50 -8.51 1.87
C ARG A 260 16.04 -8.48 1.89
N THR A 261 16.65 -8.63 3.07
CA THR A 261 18.10 -8.35 3.26
C THR A 261 18.95 -9.56 3.63
N GLY A 262 18.31 -10.68 3.97
CA GLY A 262 18.96 -11.86 4.54
C GLY A 262 19.39 -11.70 6.01
N LYS A 263 19.03 -10.59 6.67
CA LYS A 263 19.48 -10.24 8.04
C LYS A 263 18.33 -9.63 8.83
N SER A 264 18.44 -9.66 10.17
CA SER A 264 17.52 -9.00 11.11
C SER A 264 18.32 -7.97 11.92
N ARG A 265 18.63 -6.83 11.30
CA ARG A 265 19.47 -5.78 11.89
C ARG A 265 18.66 -4.81 12.74
N TYR A 266 17.57 -4.32 12.19
CA TYR A 266 16.74 -3.28 12.82
C TYR A 266 15.54 -3.88 13.54
N PHE A 267 15.09 -5.05 13.11
CA PHE A 267 13.94 -5.78 13.66
C PHE A 267 14.35 -7.21 14.03
N PRO A 268 15.11 -7.41 15.13
CA PRO A 268 15.54 -8.75 15.53
C PRO A 268 14.40 -9.67 15.98
N THR A 269 13.25 -9.12 16.39
CA THR A 269 12.08 -9.89 16.82
C THR A 269 10.77 -9.28 16.30
N GLY A 270 9.69 -10.06 16.27
CA GLY A 270 8.36 -9.62 15.87
C GLY A 270 7.76 -8.49 16.71
N HIS A 271 8.35 -8.15 17.87
CA HIS A 271 7.92 -7.05 18.74
C HIS A 271 8.69 -5.74 18.50
N ASP A 272 9.71 -5.76 17.64
CA ASP A 272 10.52 -4.58 17.37
C ASP A 272 9.87 -3.61 16.36
N GLY A 273 8.97 -4.12 15.54
CA GLY A 273 8.27 -3.35 14.51
C GLY A 273 6.87 -2.93 14.93
N TRP A 274 6.36 -1.90 14.30
CA TRP A 274 5.00 -1.33 14.52
C TRP A 274 4.11 -1.41 13.31
N ILE A 275 4.61 -1.91 12.19
CA ILE A 275 3.82 -2.20 10.98
C ILE A 275 3.67 -3.70 10.85
N ARG A 276 2.47 -4.12 10.45
CA ARG A 276 2.17 -5.49 10.02
C ARG A 276 1.67 -5.45 8.58
N ILE A 277 2.02 -6.46 7.81
CA ILE A 277 1.35 -6.74 6.56
C ILE A 277 0.49 -7.99 6.78
N THR A 278 -0.73 -7.92 6.31
CA THR A 278 -1.68 -9.02 6.41
C THR A 278 -2.11 -9.43 5.02
N THR A 279 -2.11 -10.73 4.76
CA THR A 279 -2.68 -11.33 3.56
C THR A 279 -3.92 -12.11 3.92
N ALA A 280 -4.87 -12.16 3.01
CA ALA A 280 -6.09 -12.94 3.14
C ALA A 280 -6.61 -13.38 1.76
N ARG A 281 -7.51 -14.37 1.76
CA ARG A 281 -8.29 -14.79 0.58
C ARG A 281 -9.75 -14.39 0.79
N MET A 282 -10.41 -13.92 -0.29
CA MET A 282 -11.82 -13.53 -0.26
C MET A 282 -12.57 -14.17 -1.45
#